data_2da2f6894de228e5af5db5a51742d488
#
_entry.id   2da2f6894de228e5af5db5a51742d488
#
_cell.length_a   1.000
_cell.length_b   1.000
_cell.length_c   1.000
_cell.angle_alpha   90.00
_cell.angle_beta   90.00
_cell.angle_gamma   90.00
#
_symmetry.space_group_name_H-M   'P 1'
#
loop_
_entity.id
_entity.type
_entity.pdbx_description
1 polymer ?
#
loop_
_entity_poly.entity_id
_entity_poly.type
_entity_poly.pdbx_seq_one_letter_code
_entity_poly.pdbx_strand_id
1 'polypeptide(L)'
;LADSARSMWEDVTATPETARTRHSQPSPPAYASEESYEPAFALCFPLPGQHDRRTSGYGWRTDPMGGLEEDFHIGNDLAAAEGTAVLAAADGVVRMAGRHKSYGNYLRVLHADGDETLYAHLQYLFVRAGEAVSAGQTLGTVGQTGNATGPHLHFEILHRGLRYDPAAALQHAS
;
A
#
# COMPACT_ATOMS: atom_id res chain seq x y z
N LEU A 1 -40.80 -25.04 -63.65
CA LEU A 1 -39.39 -24.76 -63.56
C LEU A 1 -39.17 -23.95 -62.29
N ALA A 2 -38.59 -24.67 -61.39
CA ALA A 2 -38.26 -24.25 -60.06
C ALA A 2 -37.13 -23.24 -60.03
N ASP A 3 -37.09 -22.60 -58.95
CA ASP A 3 -35.88 -22.19 -58.24
C ASP A 3 -35.57 -20.73 -58.20
N SER A 4 -35.52 -20.27 -57.02
CA SER A 4 -34.65 -19.26 -56.41
C SER A 4 -35.41 -18.22 -55.61
N ALA A 5 -35.98 -18.64 -54.51
CA ALA A 5 -36.24 -17.75 -53.42
C ALA A 5 -35.51 -18.28 -52.20
N ARG A 6 -34.19 -18.12 -52.17
CA ARG A 6 -33.35 -18.47 -51.05
C ARG A 6 -32.74 -17.21 -50.45
N SER A 7 -33.23 -16.93 -49.25
CA SER A 7 -32.57 -16.24 -48.15
C SER A 7 -31.86 -14.93 -48.44
N MET A 8 -32.56 -13.86 -48.18
CA MET A 8 -31.99 -12.52 -47.95
C MET A 8 -32.31 -12.04 -46.53
N TRP A 9 -31.98 -12.86 -45.53
CA TRP A 9 -32.10 -12.34 -44.16
C TRP A 9 -31.36 -13.20 -43.11
N GLU A 10 -30.19 -13.65 -43.48
CA GLU A 10 -29.15 -14.05 -42.55
C GLU A 10 -28.06 -12.99 -42.63
N ASP A 11 -28.19 -11.89 -41.93
CA ASP A 11 -27.11 -11.05 -41.41
C ASP A 11 -27.62 -9.81 -40.67
N VAL A 12 -28.49 -10.00 -39.69
CA VAL A 12 -28.81 -8.93 -38.75
C VAL A 12 -28.78 -9.45 -37.33
N THR A 13 -27.65 -10.05 -36.93
CA THR A 13 -27.37 -10.26 -35.52
C THR A 13 -25.87 -10.14 -35.23
N ALA A 14 -25.25 -9.13 -35.78
CA ALA A 14 -24.00 -8.63 -35.17
C ALA A 14 -24.38 -7.37 -34.40
N THR A 15 -24.78 -7.55 -33.15
CA THR A 15 -24.71 -6.46 -32.19
C THR A 15 -23.28 -5.95 -32.17
N PRO A 16 -23.04 -4.66 -32.34
CA PRO A 16 -21.70 -4.13 -32.11
C PRO A 16 -21.42 -4.32 -30.65
N GLU A 17 -20.59 -5.31 -30.36
CA GLU A 17 -19.91 -5.46 -29.10
C GLU A 17 -19.21 -4.12 -28.84
N THR A 18 -19.80 -3.35 -27.95
CA THR A 18 -19.23 -2.11 -27.48
C THR A 18 -17.84 -2.47 -26.96
N ALA A 19 -16.84 -2.22 -27.79
CA ALA A 19 -15.47 -2.22 -27.37
C ALA A 19 -15.38 -1.27 -26.17
N ARG A 20 -15.49 -1.82 -24.97
CA ARG A 20 -15.11 -1.12 -23.75
C ARG A 20 -13.66 -0.77 -23.98
N THR A 21 -13.43 0.47 -24.34
CA THR A 21 -12.10 1.08 -24.29
C THR A 21 -11.60 0.82 -22.87
N ARG A 22 -10.71 -0.15 -22.74
CA ARG A 22 -9.95 -0.29 -21.50
C ARG A 22 -9.21 1.02 -21.38
N HIS A 23 -9.67 1.90 -20.49
CA HIS A 23 -8.85 2.98 -20.02
C HIS A 23 -7.63 2.29 -19.41
N SER A 24 -6.51 2.31 -20.14
CA SER A 24 -5.24 1.87 -19.59
C SER A 24 -4.99 2.80 -18.41
N GLN A 25 -4.93 2.23 -17.21
CA GLN A 25 -4.53 3.01 -16.04
C GLN A 25 -3.19 3.69 -16.34
N PRO A 26 -2.99 4.92 -15.90
CA PRO A 26 -1.72 5.59 -16.09
C PRO A 26 -0.60 4.78 -15.43
N SER A 27 0.62 4.92 -15.91
CA SER A 27 1.77 4.30 -15.25
C SER A 27 1.90 4.76 -13.80
N PRO A 28 2.35 3.90 -12.89
CA PRO A 28 2.56 4.28 -11.51
C PRO A 28 3.59 5.42 -11.41
N PRO A 29 3.62 6.18 -10.30
CA PRO A 29 4.65 7.18 -10.08
C PRO A 29 6.04 6.57 -10.14
N ALA A 30 7.05 7.33 -10.56
CA ALA A 30 8.43 6.85 -10.72
C ALA A 30 9.08 6.29 -9.43
N TYR A 31 8.50 6.60 -8.26
CA TYR A 31 8.92 6.11 -6.95
C TYR A 31 8.14 4.87 -6.45
N ALA A 32 7.30 4.28 -7.30
CA ALA A 32 6.46 3.13 -6.97
C ALA A 32 6.49 2.09 -8.10
N SER A 33 6.39 0.81 -7.75
CA SER A 33 6.36 -0.32 -8.69
C SER A 33 5.04 -1.05 -8.60
N GLU A 34 4.55 -1.57 -9.72
CA GLU A 34 3.44 -2.51 -9.78
C GLU A 34 3.91 -3.98 -9.72
N GLU A 35 5.21 -4.21 -9.72
CA GLU A 35 5.78 -5.54 -9.55
C GLU A 35 5.67 -6.00 -8.09
N SER A 36 5.52 -7.29 -7.87
CA SER A 36 5.57 -7.86 -6.53
C SER A 36 7.01 -7.94 -6.03
N TYR A 37 7.20 -7.64 -4.75
CA TYR A 37 8.49 -7.75 -4.08
C TYR A 37 8.32 -8.37 -2.70
N GLU A 38 9.18 -9.31 -2.36
CA GLU A 38 9.28 -9.88 -1.04
C GLU A 38 10.72 -9.73 -0.52
N PRO A 39 10.91 -9.16 0.67
CA PRO A 39 12.22 -9.13 1.32
C PRO A 39 12.81 -10.51 1.50
N ALA A 40 14.14 -10.63 1.46
CA ALA A 40 14.84 -11.89 1.69
C ALA A 40 14.81 -12.36 3.16
N PHE A 41 14.24 -11.56 4.06
CA PHE A 41 14.10 -11.85 5.49
C PHE A 41 12.63 -11.87 5.90
N ALA A 42 12.32 -12.63 6.95
CA ALA A 42 10.96 -12.71 7.49
C ALA A 42 10.56 -11.37 8.14
N LEU A 43 9.31 -10.96 7.90
CA LEU A 43 8.71 -9.79 8.53
C LEU A 43 7.86 -10.18 9.74
N CYS A 44 7.88 -9.32 10.76
CA CYS A 44 6.83 -9.26 11.77
C CYS A 44 5.71 -8.35 11.27
N PHE A 45 4.46 -8.69 11.56
CA PHE A 45 3.35 -7.80 11.28
C PHE A 45 3.48 -6.51 12.11
N PRO A 46 3.32 -5.32 11.52
CA PRO A 46 3.64 -4.06 12.20
C PRO A 46 2.62 -3.62 13.27
N LEU A 47 1.58 -4.40 13.50
CA LEU A 47 0.59 -4.22 14.55
C LEU A 47 0.39 -5.51 15.35
N PRO A 48 0.12 -5.44 16.67
CA PRO A 48 -0.17 -6.63 17.46
C PRO A 48 -1.55 -7.22 17.12
N GLY A 49 -1.67 -8.53 17.16
CA GLY A 49 -2.93 -9.25 16.97
C GLY A 49 -3.25 -9.59 15.52
N GLN A 50 -4.53 -9.54 15.14
CA GLN A 50 -5.01 -10.06 13.86
C GLN A 50 -4.41 -9.34 12.64
N HIS A 51 -3.98 -10.13 11.67
CA HIS A 51 -3.29 -9.70 10.46
C HIS A 51 -4.23 -9.17 9.35
N ASP A 52 -5.54 -9.24 9.52
CA ASP A 52 -6.52 -8.88 8.48
C ASP A 52 -7.21 -7.54 8.79
N ARG A 53 -6.42 -6.49 8.84
CA ARG A 53 -6.92 -5.13 9.15
C ARG A 53 -6.72 -4.12 8.04
N ARG A 54 -6.44 -4.58 6.82
CA ARG A 54 -6.23 -3.68 5.70
C ARG A 54 -7.53 -2.99 5.29
N THR A 55 -7.56 -1.66 5.39
CA THR A 55 -8.68 -0.82 4.96
C THR A 55 -8.46 -0.20 3.59
N SER A 56 -7.21 0.01 3.20
CA SER A 56 -6.85 0.50 1.88
C SER A 56 -5.54 -0.14 1.42
N GLY A 57 -5.53 -0.65 0.19
CA GLY A 57 -4.37 -1.31 -0.42
C GLY A 57 -3.51 -0.37 -1.23
N TYR A 58 -2.35 -0.88 -1.63
CA TYR A 58 -1.41 -0.26 -2.56
C TYR A 58 -2.00 -0.18 -3.98
N GLY A 59 -1.68 0.86 -4.70
CA GLY A 59 -2.06 1.04 -6.10
C GLY A 59 -3.06 2.16 -6.36
N TRP A 60 -3.58 2.20 -7.57
CA TRP A 60 -4.53 3.22 -8.00
C TRP A 60 -5.86 3.11 -7.23
N ARG A 61 -6.36 4.22 -6.75
CA ARG A 61 -7.63 4.33 -6.03
C ARG A 61 -8.30 5.68 -6.30
N THR A 62 -9.61 5.75 -6.05
CA THR A 62 -10.29 7.04 -5.96
C THR A 62 -9.78 7.77 -4.72
N ASP A 63 -9.46 9.07 -4.86
CA ASP A 63 -8.97 9.87 -3.76
C ASP A 63 -9.93 9.79 -2.55
N PRO A 64 -9.47 9.25 -1.39
CA PRO A 64 -10.30 9.12 -0.19
C PRO A 64 -10.69 10.47 0.42
N MET A 65 -10.02 11.56 0.06
CA MET A 65 -10.34 12.92 0.49
C MET A 65 -11.43 13.57 -0.36
N GLY A 66 -12.04 12.84 -1.32
CA GLY A 66 -13.19 13.27 -2.09
C GLY A 66 -12.85 13.98 -3.41
N GLY A 67 -11.62 13.91 -3.87
CA GLY A 67 -11.23 14.32 -5.21
C GLY A 67 -11.82 13.42 -6.29
N LEU A 68 -11.99 13.95 -7.51
CA LEU A 68 -12.38 13.17 -8.69
C LEU A 68 -11.16 12.54 -9.37
N GLU A 69 -9.95 12.85 -8.89
CA GLU A 69 -8.69 12.36 -9.43
C GLU A 69 -8.35 11.00 -8.84
N GLU A 70 -7.78 10.14 -9.66
CA GLU A 70 -7.20 8.89 -9.21
C GLU A 70 -5.90 9.19 -8.47
N ASP A 71 -5.75 8.63 -7.27
CA ASP A 71 -4.54 8.73 -6.45
C ASP A 71 -3.84 7.37 -6.41
N PHE A 72 -2.51 7.38 -6.49
CA PHE A 72 -1.72 6.16 -6.33
C PHE A 72 -1.28 6.01 -4.88
N HIS A 73 -1.87 5.06 -4.18
CA HIS A 73 -1.54 4.75 -2.80
C HIS A 73 -0.25 3.93 -2.71
N ILE A 74 0.77 4.46 -2.07
CA ILE A 74 2.13 3.92 -2.03
C ILE A 74 2.41 2.98 -0.86
N GLY A 75 1.38 2.59 -0.14
CA GLY A 75 1.47 1.68 1.01
C GLY A 75 0.15 0.98 1.29
N ASN A 76 0.06 0.35 2.43
CA ASN A 76 -1.17 -0.23 2.96
C ASN A 76 -1.62 0.53 4.20
N ASP A 77 -2.90 0.84 4.26
CA ASP A 77 -3.54 1.37 5.47
C ASP A 77 -4.11 0.21 6.29
N LEU A 78 -3.69 0.14 7.54
CA LEU A 78 -4.05 -0.91 8.49
C LEU A 78 -4.86 -0.29 9.63
N ALA A 79 -6.13 -0.69 9.77
CA ALA A 79 -7.00 -0.18 10.81
C ALA A 79 -6.52 -0.59 12.20
N ALA A 80 -6.41 0.36 13.10
CA ALA A 80 -6.11 0.14 14.49
C ALA A 80 -6.61 1.33 15.34
N ALA A 81 -6.95 1.06 16.58
CA ALA A 81 -7.30 2.12 17.51
C ALA A 81 -6.11 3.02 17.80
N GLU A 82 -6.36 4.30 18.00
CA GLU A 82 -5.34 5.23 18.48
C GLU A 82 -4.71 4.72 19.78
N GLY A 83 -3.37 4.82 19.87
CA GLY A 83 -2.61 4.29 20.99
C GLY A 83 -2.16 2.83 20.84
N THR A 84 -2.63 2.09 19.81
CA THR A 84 -2.13 0.74 19.52
C THR A 84 -0.63 0.78 19.23
N ALA A 85 0.13 -0.17 19.78
CA ALA A 85 1.57 -0.27 19.54
C ALA A 85 1.87 -0.50 18.05
N VAL A 86 2.84 0.24 17.52
CA VAL A 86 3.40 0.04 16.18
C VAL A 86 4.73 -0.69 16.35
N LEU A 87 4.87 -1.84 15.68
CA LEU A 87 5.98 -2.75 15.84
C LEU A 87 6.94 -2.67 14.65
N ALA A 88 8.24 -2.77 14.92
CA ALA A 88 9.24 -2.91 13.86
C ALA A 88 9.01 -4.20 13.08
N ALA A 89 8.87 -4.11 11.77
CA ALA A 89 8.63 -5.27 10.92
C ALA A 89 9.85 -6.20 10.81
N ALA A 90 11.06 -5.69 11.05
CA ALA A 90 12.30 -6.46 11.05
C ALA A 90 13.39 -5.73 11.86
N ASP A 91 14.48 -6.43 12.11
CA ASP A 91 15.69 -5.82 12.68
C ASP A 91 16.22 -4.72 11.73
N GLY A 92 16.73 -3.66 12.29
CA GLY A 92 17.28 -2.57 11.49
C GLY A 92 17.77 -1.40 12.31
N VAL A 93 17.99 -0.28 11.61
CA VAL A 93 18.38 1.00 12.18
C VAL A 93 17.37 2.06 11.74
N VAL A 94 16.91 2.86 12.68
CA VAL A 94 16.01 3.98 12.37
C VAL A 94 16.77 4.99 11.53
N ARG A 95 16.37 5.11 10.27
CA ARG A 95 16.97 6.05 9.32
C ARG A 95 16.37 7.44 9.45
N MET A 96 15.08 7.52 9.77
CA MET A 96 14.37 8.77 9.90
C MET A 96 13.27 8.65 10.96
N ALA A 97 13.18 9.67 11.79
CA ALA A 97 12.12 9.84 12.77
C ALA A 97 11.77 11.32 12.82
N GLY A 98 10.53 11.67 12.51
CA GLY A 98 10.18 13.09 12.42
C GLY A 98 8.74 13.33 12.00
N ARG A 99 8.50 14.52 11.49
CA ARG A 99 7.18 14.98 11.07
C ARG A 99 7.21 15.43 9.61
N HIS A 100 6.22 14.98 8.86
CA HIS A 100 5.98 15.38 7.49
C HIS A 100 4.54 15.87 7.32
N LYS A 101 4.30 16.80 6.39
CA LYS A 101 2.98 17.39 6.16
C LYS A 101 1.91 16.31 5.87
N SER A 102 2.23 15.35 5.02
CA SER A 102 1.32 14.29 4.59
C SER A 102 1.34 13.10 5.56
N TYR A 103 2.50 12.56 5.88
CA TYR A 103 2.66 11.40 6.77
C TYR A 103 2.35 11.69 8.25
N GLY A 104 2.32 12.95 8.67
CA GLY A 104 2.29 13.28 10.09
C GLY A 104 3.59 12.84 10.79
N ASN A 105 3.48 12.32 11.98
CA ASN A 105 4.62 11.70 12.66
C ASN A 105 4.92 10.35 12.00
N TYR A 106 6.17 10.14 11.59
CA TYR A 106 6.56 8.96 10.84
C TYR A 106 7.97 8.49 11.16
N LEU A 107 8.21 7.22 10.87
CA LEU A 107 9.48 6.52 11.02
C LEU A 107 9.84 5.82 9.72
N ARG A 108 11.14 5.78 9.41
CA ARG A 108 11.72 4.86 8.42
C ARG A 108 12.79 4.03 9.07
N VAL A 109 12.73 2.74 8.89
CA VAL A 109 13.71 1.78 9.41
C VAL A 109 14.41 1.14 8.22
N LEU A 110 15.74 1.20 8.23
CA LEU A 110 16.60 0.55 7.24
C LEU A 110 16.93 -0.86 7.73
N HIS A 111 16.64 -1.83 6.88
CA HIS A 111 16.88 -3.25 7.09
C HIS A 111 18.06 -3.76 6.24
N ALA A 112 18.27 -5.08 6.22
CA ALA A 112 19.23 -5.72 5.34
C ALA A 112 18.89 -5.49 3.85
N ASP A 113 19.88 -5.63 2.96
CA ASP A 113 19.77 -5.58 1.51
C ASP A 113 19.20 -4.28 0.91
N GLY A 114 19.24 -3.19 1.67
CA GLY A 114 18.72 -1.88 1.25
C GLY A 114 17.20 -1.78 1.32
N ASP A 115 16.54 -2.68 2.02
CA ASP A 115 15.12 -2.63 2.30
C ASP A 115 14.81 -1.63 3.40
N GLU A 116 13.67 -0.98 3.31
CA GLU A 116 13.17 -0.09 4.34
C GLU A 116 11.69 -0.32 4.57
N THR A 117 11.25 -0.07 5.80
CA THR A 117 9.84 0.05 6.15
C THR A 117 9.53 1.45 6.66
N LEU A 118 8.36 1.94 6.32
CA LEU A 118 7.88 3.26 6.74
C LEU A 118 6.56 3.09 7.50
N TYR A 119 6.45 3.84 8.58
CA TYR A 119 5.32 3.84 9.51
C TYR A 119 4.84 5.27 9.68
N ALA A 120 3.61 5.58 9.27
CA ALA A 120 3.09 6.94 9.27
C ALA A 120 1.78 7.12 10.06
N HIS A 121 1.39 8.37 10.23
CA HIS A 121 0.23 8.84 11.00
C HIS A 121 0.31 8.51 12.49
N LEU A 122 1.53 8.38 13.02
CA LEU A 122 1.78 7.99 14.40
C LEU A 122 1.36 9.10 15.38
N GLN A 123 0.90 8.68 16.55
CA GLN A 123 0.62 9.59 17.67
C GLN A 123 1.94 9.98 18.37
N TYR A 124 2.70 8.99 18.78
CA TYR A 124 3.99 9.15 19.44
C TYR A 124 5.07 8.33 18.76
N LEU A 125 6.31 8.84 18.79
CA LEU A 125 7.53 8.17 18.36
C LEU A 125 8.35 7.84 19.60
N PHE A 126 8.75 6.57 19.77
CA PHE A 126 9.55 6.11 20.92
C PHE A 126 11.02 5.93 20.60
N VAL A 127 11.39 6.06 19.33
CA VAL A 127 12.76 5.86 18.85
C VAL A 127 13.22 7.09 18.05
N ARG A 128 14.54 7.23 17.89
CA ARG A 128 15.18 8.33 17.16
C ARG A 128 15.99 7.80 15.99
N ALA A 129 16.27 8.67 15.03
CA ALA A 129 17.21 8.36 13.96
C ALA A 129 18.56 7.90 14.53
N GLY A 130 19.11 6.82 13.97
CA GLY A 130 20.34 6.20 14.38
C GLY A 130 20.20 5.08 15.41
N GLU A 131 19.04 4.91 16.03
CA GLU A 131 18.81 3.82 16.99
C GLU A 131 18.65 2.47 16.27
N ALA A 132 19.29 1.43 16.80
CA ALA A 132 19.05 0.05 16.38
C ALA A 132 17.72 -0.45 16.98
N VAL A 133 16.95 -1.16 16.19
CA VAL A 133 15.67 -1.76 16.58
C VAL A 133 15.64 -3.24 16.21
N SER A 134 14.92 -4.02 17.01
CA SER A 134 14.70 -5.44 16.75
C SER A 134 13.30 -5.67 16.19
N ALA A 135 13.12 -6.71 15.39
CA ALA A 135 11.81 -7.16 14.92
C ALA A 135 10.82 -7.31 16.09
N GLY A 136 9.63 -6.76 15.95
CA GLY A 136 8.61 -6.77 17.01
C GLY A 136 8.78 -5.72 18.10
N GLN A 137 9.85 -4.94 18.09
CA GLN A 137 10.04 -3.85 19.05
C GLN A 137 9.00 -2.74 18.80
N THR A 138 8.42 -2.19 19.87
CA THR A 138 7.51 -1.06 19.77
C THR A 138 8.26 0.21 19.39
N LEU A 139 7.86 0.80 18.26
CA LEU A 139 8.45 2.01 17.68
C LEU A 139 7.70 3.28 18.08
N GLY A 140 6.41 3.16 18.36
CA GLY A 140 5.50 4.25 18.64
C GLY A 140 4.07 3.74 18.76
N THR A 141 3.12 4.63 18.60
CA THR A 141 1.69 4.31 18.70
C THR A 141 0.92 4.83 17.49
N VAL A 142 -0.12 4.09 17.10
CA VAL A 142 -1.07 4.51 16.07
C VAL A 142 -1.74 5.81 16.45
N GLY A 143 -1.86 6.70 15.50
CA GLY A 143 -2.56 7.97 15.63
C GLY A 143 -3.33 8.32 14.35
N GLN A 144 -3.54 9.60 14.16
CA GLN A 144 -4.20 10.18 12.99
C GLN A 144 -3.57 11.51 12.58
N THR A 145 -2.26 11.65 12.80
CA THR A 145 -1.50 12.84 12.43
C THR A 145 -1.26 12.92 10.92
N GLY A 146 -1.07 14.12 10.39
CA GLY A 146 -0.92 14.34 8.95
C GLY A 146 -2.25 14.23 8.20
N ASN A 147 -2.22 13.74 6.96
CA ASN A 147 -3.40 13.55 6.11
C ASN A 147 -4.09 12.23 6.44
N ALA A 148 -4.79 12.17 7.55
CA ALA A 148 -5.53 11.00 7.98
C ALA A 148 -6.97 11.38 8.33
N THR A 149 -7.95 10.57 7.91
CA THR A 149 -9.38 10.76 8.19
C THR A 149 -9.85 10.00 9.44
N GLY A 150 -8.99 9.16 10.00
CA GLY A 150 -9.24 8.39 11.21
C GLY A 150 -7.99 7.62 11.63
N PRO A 151 -7.99 6.98 12.82
CA PRO A 151 -6.85 6.24 13.32
C PRO A 151 -6.52 5.03 12.43
N HIS A 152 -5.29 4.95 11.96
CA HIS A 152 -4.74 3.83 11.20
C HIS A 152 -3.22 3.91 11.15
N LEU A 153 -2.58 2.81 10.82
CA LEU A 153 -1.18 2.78 10.42
C LEU A 153 -1.09 2.77 8.90
N HIS A 154 -0.40 3.76 8.33
CA HIS A 154 0.05 3.69 6.94
C HIS A 154 1.43 3.04 6.91
N PHE A 155 1.55 1.91 6.21
CA PHE A 155 2.75 1.08 6.17
C PHE A 155 3.25 0.93 4.74
N GLU A 156 4.55 1.19 4.54
CA GLU A 156 5.22 1.05 3.24
C GLU A 156 6.41 0.10 3.33
N ILE A 157 6.68 -0.58 2.22
CA ILE A 157 7.92 -1.32 1.99
C ILE A 157 8.64 -0.69 0.81
N LEU A 158 9.93 -0.41 1.00
CA LEU A 158 10.81 0.12 -0.03
C LEU A 158 11.99 -0.83 -0.23
N HIS A 159 12.35 -1.06 -1.48
CA HIS A 159 13.62 -1.67 -1.84
C HIS A 159 14.42 -0.69 -2.68
N ARG A 160 15.59 -0.29 -2.19
CA ARG A 160 16.47 0.70 -2.84
C ARG A 160 15.74 1.98 -3.25
N GLY A 161 14.85 2.47 -2.39
CA GLY A 161 14.09 3.70 -2.58
C GLY A 161 12.81 3.57 -3.42
N LEU A 162 12.55 2.42 -4.02
CA LEU A 162 11.34 2.15 -4.79
C LEU A 162 10.30 1.43 -3.90
N ARG A 163 9.06 1.90 -3.94
CA ARG A 163 7.95 1.35 -3.15
C ARG A 163 7.31 0.18 -3.86
N TYR A 164 6.90 -0.80 -3.09
CA TYR A 164 6.22 -2.02 -3.54
C TYR A 164 4.97 -2.28 -2.70
N ASP A 165 4.04 -3.06 -3.24
CA ASP A 165 2.86 -3.49 -2.50
C ASP A 165 3.27 -4.32 -1.27
N PRO A 166 2.97 -3.85 -0.06
CA PRO A 166 3.29 -4.60 1.16
C PRO A 166 2.52 -5.90 1.34
N ALA A 167 1.43 -6.11 0.60
CA ALA A 167 0.51 -7.23 0.84
C ALA A 167 1.20 -8.59 0.73
N ALA A 168 2.05 -8.80 -0.28
CA ALA A 168 2.76 -10.07 -0.48
C ALA A 168 3.70 -10.37 0.70
N ALA A 169 4.51 -9.39 1.11
CA ALA A 169 5.45 -9.54 2.22
C ALA A 169 4.74 -9.73 3.57
N LEU A 170 3.61 -9.04 3.80
CA LEU A 170 2.83 -9.16 5.03
C LEU A 170 2.03 -10.47 5.12
N GLN A 171 1.79 -11.15 4.01
CA GLN A 171 1.08 -12.44 3.99
C GLN A 171 1.81 -13.53 4.77
N HIS A 172 3.13 -13.44 4.84
CA HIS A 172 4.02 -14.38 5.52
C HIS A 172 4.59 -13.81 6.84
N ALA A 173 4.12 -12.64 7.27
CA ALA A 173 4.56 -12.01 8.52
C ALA A 173 4.05 -12.79 9.75
N SER A 174 4.90 -12.90 10.75
CA SER A 174 4.60 -13.53 12.04
C SER A 174 3.97 -12.54 13.04
#